data_0c55a39990c1e656e34d40911c4a8a17
#
_entry.id   0c55a39990c1e656e34d40911c4a8a17
#
_cell.length_a   1.000
_cell.length_b   1.000
_cell.length_c   1.000
_cell.angle_alpha   90.00
_cell.angle_beta   90.00
_cell.angle_gamma   90.00
#
_symmetry.space_group_name_H-M   'P 1'
#
loop_
_entity.id
_entity.type
_entity.pdbx_description
1 polymer ?
#
loop_
_entity_poly.entity_id
_entity_poly.type
_entity_poly.pdbx_seq_one_letter_code
_entity_poly.pdbx_strand_id
1 'polypeptide(L)'
;MARPRKKIDKTEFEKLCGLQCRLDEIADFFDCSDDTIERWCLRTYKDDDGNPMHFAEVFRKKRGSGKIALRRYQFELAKKNASMAIFLGKNYLEQTEQPDAEDPEALKRAREL
;
A
#
# COMPACT_ATOMS: atom_id res chain seq x y z
N MET A 1 22.51 11.69 30.91
CA MET A 1 23.00 11.61 29.55
C MET A 1 21.84 11.38 28.57
N ALA A 2 21.76 12.17 27.51
CA ALA A 2 20.76 11.96 26.49
C ALA A 2 21.05 10.65 25.75
N ARG A 3 20.03 9.87 25.47
CA ARG A 3 20.18 8.68 24.62
C ARG A 3 20.61 9.11 23.22
N PRO A 4 21.54 8.39 22.58
CA PRO A 4 21.84 8.68 21.17
C PRO A 4 20.58 8.50 20.34
N ARG A 5 20.45 9.32 19.29
CA ARG A 5 19.33 9.19 18.36
C ARG A 5 19.39 7.84 17.68
N LYS A 6 18.22 7.20 17.54
CA LYS A 6 18.13 5.95 16.79
C LYS A 6 18.51 6.18 15.34
N LYS A 7 19.40 5.34 14.82
CA LYS A 7 19.77 5.35 13.42
C LYS A 7 18.69 4.63 12.60
N ILE A 8 18.06 5.38 11.72
CA ILE A 8 17.06 4.83 10.81
C ILE A 8 17.60 4.98 9.39
N ASP A 9 17.77 3.87 8.69
CA ASP A 9 18.23 3.85 7.32
C ASP A 9 17.10 4.32 6.41
N LYS A 10 17.33 5.42 5.69
CA LYS A 10 16.33 6.02 4.81
C LYS A 10 15.88 5.06 3.72
N THR A 11 16.81 4.32 3.12
CA THR A 11 16.49 3.36 2.06
C THR A 11 15.62 2.24 2.59
N GLU A 12 15.96 1.68 3.77
CA GLU A 12 15.15 0.63 4.40
C GLU A 12 13.78 1.15 4.79
N PHE A 13 13.70 2.37 5.34
CA PHE A 13 12.43 2.99 5.68
C PHE A 13 11.52 3.10 4.45
N GLU A 14 12.05 3.58 3.35
CA GLU A 14 11.28 3.76 2.11
C GLU A 14 10.82 2.42 1.54
N LYS A 15 11.64 1.37 1.66
CA LYS A 15 11.25 0.01 1.26
C LYS A 15 10.07 -0.49 2.09
N LEU A 16 10.09 -0.24 3.39
CA LEU A 16 8.99 -0.65 4.28
C LEU A 16 7.68 0.08 3.92
N CYS A 17 7.77 1.36 3.58
CA CYS A 17 6.62 2.11 3.07
C CYS A 17 6.08 1.49 1.79
N GLY A 18 6.97 1.12 0.87
CA GLY A 18 6.60 0.45 -0.37
C GLY A 18 5.91 -0.90 -0.13
N LEU A 19 6.30 -1.61 0.92
CA LEU A 19 5.68 -2.87 1.33
C LEU A 19 4.35 -2.66 2.07
N GLN A 20 3.88 -1.42 2.18
CA GLN A 20 2.62 -1.04 2.83
C GLN A 20 2.63 -1.30 4.34
N CYS A 21 3.81 -1.26 4.97
CA CYS A 21 3.94 -1.41 6.42
C CYS A 21 3.36 -0.20 7.14
N ARG A 22 2.64 -0.46 8.24
CA ARG A 22 2.09 0.59 9.09
C ARG A 22 3.19 1.21 9.96
N LEU A 23 2.88 2.36 10.58
CA LEU A 23 3.82 3.05 11.45
C LEU A 23 4.34 2.15 12.58
N ASP A 24 3.44 1.40 13.24
CA ASP A 24 3.82 0.49 14.32
C ASP A 24 4.74 -0.63 13.82
N GLU A 25 4.48 -1.15 12.63
CA GLU A 25 5.32 -2.19 12.03
C GLU A 25 6.72 -1.67 11.70
N ILE A 26 6.80 -0.45 11.19
CA ILE A 26 8.08 0.20 10.87
C ILE A 26 8.86 0.48 12.15
N ALA A 27 8.19 0.96 13.19
CA ALA A 27 8.80 1.20 14.48
C ALA A 27 9.36 -0.11 15.06
N ASP A 28 8.61 -1.19 14.97
CA ASP A 28 9.06 -2.51 15.44
C ASP A 28 10.28 -2.98 14.66
N PHE A 29 10.31 -2.77 13.35
CA PHE A 29 11.45 -3.14 12.51
C PHE A 29 12.73 -2.45 12.98
N PHE A 30 12.65 -1.16 13.31
CA PHE A 30 13.80 -0.39 13.77
C PHE A 30 14.00 -0.44 15.28
N ASP A 31 13.19 -1.21 15.99
CA ASP A 31 13.26 -1.37 17.45
C ASP A 31 13.18 -0.03 18.17
N CYS A 32 12.15 0.75 17.85
CA CYS A 32 11.91 2.07 18.44
C CYS A 32 10.41 2.32 18.56
N SER A 33 10.06 3.48 19.14
CA SER A 33 8.66 3.88 19.28
C SER A 33 8.13 4.56 18.02
N ASP A 34 6.81 4.60 17.90
CA ASP A 34 6.13 5.34 16.83
C ASP A 34 6.56 6.81 16.83
N ASP A 35 6.69 7.41 18.02
CA ASP A 35 7.13 8.79 18.16
C ASP A 35 8.54 9.00 17.60
N THR A 36 9.41 8.03 17.75
CA THR A 36 10.77 8.10 17.22
C THR A 36 10.74 8.16 15.69
N ILE A 37 9.91 7.35 15.05
CA ILE A 37 9.72 7.37 13.60
C ILE A 37 9.16 8.72 13.16
N GLU A 38 8.14 9.24 13.87
CA GLU A 38 7.55 10.54 13.57
C GLU A 38 8.59 11.67 13.62
N ARG A 39 9.39 11.72 14.67
CA ARG A 39 10.44 12.73 14.82
C ARG A 39 11.50 12.60 13.74
N TRP A 40 11.86 11.37 13.40
CA TRP A 40 12.81 11.13 12.33
C TRP A 40 12.30 11.63 10.97
N CYS A 41 11.01 11.40 10.67
CA CYS A 41 10.38 11.90 9.46
C CYS A 41 10.41 13.42 9.40
N LEU A 42 10.08 14.07 10.50
CA LEU A 42 10.07 15.53 10.59
C LEU A 42 11.47 16.14 10.33
N ARG A 43 12.52 15.44 10.76
CA ARG A 43 13.90 15.89 10.54
C ARG A 43 14.43 15.59 9.15
N THR A 44 13.96 14.48 8.56
CA THR A 44 14.53 13.90 7.34
C THR A 44 13.84 14.40 6.08
N TYR A 45 12.53 14.57 6.14
CA TYR A 45 11.72 14.93 4.97
C TYR A 45 11.13 16.33 5.08
N LYS A 46 11.24 17.06 3.99
CA LYS A 46 10.67 18.41 3.86
C LYS A 46 9.78 18.44 2.63
N ASP A 47 8.69 19.22 2.70
CA ASP A 47 7.84 19.43 1.54
C ASP A 47 8.47 20.50 0.61
N ASP A 48 7.77 20.84 -0.47
CA ASP A 48 8.27 21.81 -1.45
C ASP A 48 8.45 23.21 -0.87
N ASP A 49 7.73 23.52 0.21
CA ASP A 49 7.83 24.80 0.91
C ASP A 49 8.88 24.78 2.03
N GLY A 50 9.58 23.66 2.22
CA GLY A 50 10.59 23.49 3.24
C GLY A 50 10.05 23.14 4.62
N ASN A 51 8.77 22.84 4.73
CA ASN A 51 8.13 22.46 6.00
C ASN A 51 8.37 20.98 6.32
N PRO A 52 8.57 20.64 7.62
CA PRO A 52 8.72 19.22 8.00
C PRO A 52 7.50 18.39 7.61
N MET A 53 7.76 17.17 7.18
CA MET A 53 6.69 16.24 6.80
C MET A 53 6.44 15.20 7.89
N HIS A 54 5.18 15.01 8.25
CA HIS A 54 4.76 13.96 9.17
C HIS A 54 4.79 12.61 8.46
N PHE A 55 4.85 11.53 9.25
CA PHE A 55 4.90 10.17 8.72
C PHE A 55 3.78 9.91 7.70
N ALA A 56 2.55 10.33 7.99
CA ALA A 56 1.41 10.08 7.09
C ALA A 56 1.64 10.64 5.69
N GLU A 57 2.23 11.83 5.59
CA GLU A 57 2.55 12.45 4.30
C GLU A 57 3.68 11.74 3.58
N VAL A 58 4.75 11.41 4.32
CA VAL A 58 5.89 10.68 3.77
C VAL A 58 5.44 9.31 3.27
N PHE A 59 4.66 8.61 4.09
CA PHE A 59 4.14 7.29 3.76
C PHE A 59 3.31 7.32 2.48
N ARG A 60 2.41 8.30 2.37
CA ARG A 60 1.56 8.46 1.18
C ARG A 60 2.40 8.58 -0.10
N LYS A 61 3.48 9.37 -0.03
CA LYS A 61 4.37 9.56 -1.19
C LYS A 61 5.20 8.32 -1.50
N LYS A 62 5.74 7.65 -0.49
CA LYS A 62 6.68 6.54 -0.68
C LYS A 62 5.99 5.20 -0.95
N ARG A 63 4.74 5.03 -0.54
CA ARG A 63 4.03 3.77 -0.75
C ARG A 63 3.56 3.56 -2.19
N GLY A 64 3.49 4.63 -2.98
CA GLY A 64 2.92 4.59 -4.32
C GLY A 64 3.59 3.58 -5.24
N SER A 65 4.92 3.56 -5.28
CA SER A 65 5.66 2.62 -6.12
C SER A 65 5.43 1.17 -5.69
N GLY A 66 5.32 0.94 -4.38
CA GLY A 66 5.02 -0.40 -3.84
C GLY A 66 3.63 -0.88 -4.19
N LYS A 67 2.64 0.03 -4.18
CA LYS A 67 1.27 -0.29 -4.61
C LYS A 67 1.24 -0.71 -6.08
N ILE A 68 1.97 0.00 -6.92
CA ILE A 68 2.06 -0.32 -8.35
C ILE A 68 2.74 -1.67 -8.55
N ALA A 69 3.84 -1.93 -7.82
CA ALA A 69 4.53 -3.20 -7.88
C ALA A 69 3.63 -4.36 -7.43
N LEU A 70 2.88 -4.17 -6.34
CA LEU A 70 1.94 -5.18 -5.86
C LEU A 70 0.89 -5.51 -6.90
N ARG A 71 0.29 -4.48 -7.52
CA ARG A 71 -0.68 -4.69 -8.60
C ARG A 71 -0.08 -5.46 -9.75
N ARG A 72 1.14 -5.13 -10.14
CA ARG A 72 1.84 -5.82 -11.22
C ARG A 72 2.01 -7.30 -10.92
N TYR A 73 2.43 -7.64 -9.70
CA TYR A 73 2.56 -9.03 -9.28
C TYR A 73 1.22 -9.76 -9.26
N GLN A 74 0.16 -9.08 -8.81
CA GLN A 74 -1.18 -9.66 -8.81
C GLN A 74 -1.67 -9.94 -10.22
N PHE A 75 -1.47 -9.01 -11.16
CA PHE A 75 -1.85 -9.21 -12.55
C PHE A 75 -1.04 -10.33 -13.21
N GLU A 76 0.24 -10.42 -12.90
CA GLU A 76 1.06 -11.53 -13.40
C GLU A 76 0.59 -12.87 -12.85
N LEU A 77 0.30 -12.93 -11.55
CA LEU A 77 -0.19 -14.14 -10.90
C LEU A 77 -1.54 -14.57 -11.46
N ALA A 78 -2.40 -13.61 -11.79
CA ALA A 78 -3.74 -13.87 -12.32
C ALA A 78 -3.72 -14.67 -13.62
N LYS A 79 -2.64 -14.59 -14.39
CA LYS A 79 -2.48 -15.38 -15.63
C LYS A 79 -2.44 -16.88 -15.36
N LYS A 80 -2.09 -17.29 -14.14
CA LYS A 80 -1.89 -18.69 -13.75
C LYS A 80 -2.72 -19.12 -12.56
N ASN A 81 -3.43 -18.20 -11.93
CA ASN A 81 -4.14 -18.46 -10.67
C ASN A 81 -5.58 -17.93 -10.76
N ALA A 82 -6.53 -18.87 -10.76
CA ALA A 82 -7.94 -18.53 -10.88
C ALA A 82 -8.45 -17.67 -9.73
N SER A 83 -8.01 -17.95 -8.51
CA SER A 83 -8.42 -17.17 -7.32
C SER A 83 -7.98 -15.72 -7.44
N MET A 84 -6.76 -15.48 -7.91
CA MET A 84 -6.26 -14.11 -8.10
C MET A 84 -7.00 -13.42 -9.24
N ALA A 85 -7.30 -14.12 -10.33
CA ALA A 85 -8.06 -13.56 -11.46
C ALA A 85 -9.46 -13.12 -11.00
N ILE A 86 -10.13 -13.95 -10.20
CA ILE A 86 -11.44 -13.64 -9.63
C ILE A 86 -11.36 -12.42 -8.70
N PHE A 87 -10.35 -12.40 -7.83
CA PHE A 87 -10.12 -11.29 -6.90
C PHE A 87 -9.96 -9.97 -7.65
N LEU A 88 -9.12 -9.94 -8.69
CA LEU A 88 -8.89 -8.73 -9.48
C LEU A 88 -10.14 -8.32 -10.25
N GLY A 89 -10.88 -9.30 -10.78
CA GLY A 89 -12.13 -9.01 -11.48
C GLY A 89 -13.14 -8.34 -10.57
N LYS A 90 -13.30 -8.85 -9.35
CA LYS A 90 -14.24 -8.26 -8.37
C LYS A 90 -13.83 -6.86 -7.96
N ASN A 91 -12.53 -6.63 -7.77
CA ASN A 91 -12.04 -5.36 -7.22
C ASN A 91 -11.88 -4.25 -8.28
N TYR A 92 -11.55 -4.60 -9.51
CA TYR A 92 -11.27 -3.60 -10.55
C TYR A 92 -12.30 -3.55 -11.66
N LEU A 93 -13.05 -4.64 -11.89
CA LEU A 93 -14.00 -4.74 -12.99
C LEU A 93 -15.45 -4.92 -12.53
N GLU A 94 -15.68 -4.81 -11.24
CA GLU A 94 -17.01 -4.96 -10.63
C GLU A 94 -17.70 -6.29 -10.96
N GLN A 95 -16.89 -7.33 -11.21
CA GLN A 95 -17.41 -8.67 -11.51
C GLN A 95 -17.97 -9.33 -10.24
N THR A 96 -19.02 -10.10 -10.40
CA THR A 96 -19.62 -10.86 -9.31
C THR A 96 -19.63 -12.34 -9.65
N GLU A 97 -19.64 -13.20 -8.62
CA GLU A 97 -19.67 -14.65 -8.81
C GLU A 97 -20.98 -15.13 -9.43
N GLN A 98 -22.07 -14.43 -9.12
CA GLN A 98 -23.36 -14.73 -9.68
C GLN A 98 -23.97 -13.45 -10.22
N PRO A 99 -24.56 -13.49 -11.45
CA PRO A 99 -25.32 -12.34 -11.92
C PRO A 99 -26.44 -12.08 -10.92
N ASP A 100 -26.78 -10.83 -10.70
CA ASP A 100 -27.93 -10.46 -9.88
C ASP A 100 -29.17 -11.10 -10.53
N ALA A 101 -29.79 -12.07 -9.82
CA ALA A 101 -30.96 -12.77 -10.31
C ALA A 101 -32.17 -11.83 -10.49
N GLU A 102 -32.14 -10.66 -9.85
CA GLU A 102 -33.18 -9.65 -9.96
C GLU A 102 -32.95 -8.66 -11.11
N ASP A 103 -31.80 -8.75 -11.77
CA ASP A 103 -31.47 -7.88 -12.90
C ASP A 103 -31.55 -8.67 -14.22
N PRO A 104 -32.69 -8.58 -14.95
CA PRO A 104 -32.86 -9.27 -16.22
C PRO A 104 -31.86 -8.83 -17.31
N GLU A 105 -31.44 -7.58 -17.24
CA GLU A 105 -30.45 -7.03 -18.18
C GLU A 105 -29.09 -7.68 -18.02
N ALA A 106 -28.64 -7.88 -16.79
CA ALA A 106 -27.39 -8.54 -16.50
C ALA A 106 -27.39 -9.98 -16.96
N LEU A 107 -28.51 -10.69 -16.71
CA LEU A 107 -28.69 -12.09 -17.16
C LEU A 107 -28.68 -12.18 -18.68
N LYS A 108 -29.36 -11.27 -19.34
CA LYS A 108 -29.41 -11.23 -20.80
C LYS A 108 -28.02 -11.00 -21.39
N ARG A 109 -27.25 -10.04 -20.84
CA ARG A 109 -25.88 -9.79 -21.29
C ARG A 109 -24.97 -11.00 -21.11
N ALA A 110 -25.13 -11.71 -19.99
CA ALA A 110 -24.35 -12.92 -19.71
C ALA A 110 -24.63 -14.03 -20.73
N ARG A 111 -25.88 -14.14 -21.20
CA ARG A 111 -26.26 -15.14 -22.21
C ARG A 111 -25.77 -14.82 -23.61
N GLU A 112 -25.56 -13.56 -23.92
CA GLU A 112 -25.13 -13.10 -25.24
C GLU A 112 -23.62 -13.16 -25.46
N LEU A 113 -22.86 -13.49 -24.41
CA LEU A 113 -21.40 -13.61 -24.50
C LEU A 113 -20.94 -14.98 -25.06
#